data_dc67fbd3b13a4fb7fde77f9bf249bb17
#
_entry.id   dc67fbd3b13a4fb7fde77f9bf249bb17
#
_cell.length_a   1.000
_cell.length_b   1.000
_cell.length_c   1.000
_cell.angle_alpha   90.00
_cell.angle_beta   90.00
_cell.angle_gamma   90.00
#
_symmetry.space_group_name_H-M   'P 1'
#
loop_
_entity.id
_entity.type
_entity.pdbx_description
1 polymer ?
#
loop_
_entity_poly.entity_id
_entity_poly.type
_entity_poly.pdbx_seq_one_letter_code
_entity_poly.pdbx_strand_id
1 'polypeptide(L)'
;MGLGSDHTDRKAETINVSLSKQMCAKPVSAKVWKLSDAASHWDKLILRSHAHIGGERKLYQEGSVASMRAPEDLIKLYTGGGSLKDGTSMFCGTLAVHGGIKPATKFEMELHDPVLNRSIVHSYKIETLPDEG
;
A
#
# COMPACT_ATOMS: atom_id res chain seq x y z
N MET A 1 2.16 1.59 12.36
CA MET A 1 2.05 1.84 10.91
C MET A 1 3.03 0.95 10.15
N GLY A 2 2.73 0.56 8.93
CA GLY A 2 3.56 -0.32 8.09
C GLY A 2 3.21 -0.16 6.63
N LEU A 3 3.84 -0.98 5.79
CA LEU A 3 3.53 -1.08 4.36
C LEU A 3 2.52 -2.20 4.11
N GLY A 4 1.60 -1.95 3.19
CA GLY A 4 0.69 -2.95 2.69
C GLY A 4 0.32 -2.69 1.25
N SER A 5 0.05 -3.74 0.49
CA SER A 5 -0.49 -3.66 -0.86
C SER A 5 -1.92 -4.17 -0.87
N ASP A 6 -2.86 -3.28 -1.19
CA ASP A 6 -4.23 -3.68 -1.53
C ASP A 6 -4.25 -4.24 -2.97
N HIS A 7 -3.53 -5.37 -3.13
CA HIS A 7 -3.41 -6.01 -4.44
C HIS A 7 -4.78 -6.36 -4.99
N THR A 8 -4.99 -6.06 -6.27
CA THR A 8 -6.30 -6.12 -6.92
C THR A 8 -6.17 -6.81 -8.27
N ASP A 9 -7.03 -7.77 -8.54
CA ASP A 9 -7.16 -8.35 -9.87
C ASP A 9 -7.84 -7.35 -10.80
N ARG A 10 -7.12 -6.91 -11.83
CA ARG A 10 -7.58 -5.84 -12.71
C ARG A 10 -8.66 -6.27 -13.70
N LYS A 11 -8.71 -7.56 -14.05
CA LYS A 11 -9.79 -8.09 -14.89
C LYS A 11 -11.08 -8.21 -14.08
N ALA A 12 -11.00 -8.79 -12.91
CA ALA A 12 -12.15 -8.92 -12.02
C ALA A 12 -12.69 -7.55 -11.53
N GLU A 13 -11.84 -6.52 -11.43
CA GLU A 13 -12.24 -5.17 -11.04
C GLU A 13 -13.25 -4.54 -12.02
N THR A 14 -13.20 -4.90 -13.30
CA THR A 14 -14.17 -4.44 -14.31
C THR A 14 -15.56 -5.02 -14.10
N ILE A 15 -15.67 -6.13 -13.36
CA ILE A 15 -16.92 -6.82 -13.05
C ILE A 15 -17.43 -6.40 -11.67
N ASN A 16 -16.57 -6.51 -10.66
CA ASN A 16 -16.92 -6.18 -9.27
C ASN A 16 -15.68 -5.80 -8.45
N VAL A 17 -15.65 -4.56 -7.97
CA VAL A 17 -14.52 -4.01 -7.22
C VAL A 17 -14.26 -4.77 -5.92
N SER A 18 -15.29 -5.14 -5.17
CA SER A 18 -15.13 -5.87 -3.91
C SER A 18 -14.56 -7.26 -4.15
N LEU A 19 -15.07 -7.98 -5.14
CA LEU A 19 -14.58 -9.30 -5.51
C LEU A 19 -13.12 -9.26 -5.92
N SER A 20 -12.73 -8.32 -6.79
CA SER A 20 -11.37 -8.17 -7.29
C SER A 20 -10.33 -7.93 -6.19
N LYS A 21 -10.76 -7.31 -5.10
CA LYS A 21 -9.93 -7.09 -3.91
C LYS A 21 -9.89 -8.31 -3.02
N GLN A 22 -11.01 -8.98 -2.81
CA GLN A 22 -11.12 -10.12 -1.90
C GLN A 22 -10.42 -11.39 -2.42
N MET A 23 -10.35 -11.58 -3.73
CA MET A 23 -9.70 -12.74 -4.33
C MET A 23 -8.17 -12.66 -4.32
N CYS A 24 -7.58 -11.51 -4.08
CA CYS A 24 -6.15 -11.31 -4.03
C CYS A 24 -5.61 -11.27 -2.60
N ALA A 25 -4.42 -11.86 -2.39
CA ALA A 25 -3.68 -11.69 -1.14
C ALA A 25 -3.39 -10.20 -0.88
N LYS A 26 -3.28 -9.84 0.40
CA LYS A 26 -2.92 -8.50 0.86
C LYS A 26 -1.52 -8.54 1.51
N PRO A 27 -0.44 -8.49 0.71
CA PRO A 27 0.91 -8.50 1.24
C PRO A 27 1.14 -7.31 2.16
N VAL A 28 1.69 -7.57 3.36
CA VAL A 28 2.02 -6.56 4.36
C VAL A 28 3.44 -6.76 4.86
N SER A 29 4.10 -5.68 5.25
CA SER A 29 5.43 -5.76 5.85
C SER A 29 5.38 -6.41 7.23
N ALA A 30 6.35 -7.27 7.54
CA ALA A 30 6.52 -7.81 8.88
C ALA A 30 7.02 -6.75 9.89
N LYS A 31 7.73 -5.73 9.39
CA LYS A 31 8.21 -4.60 10.20
C LYS A 31 7.16 -3.51 10.25
N VAL A 32 6.95 -2.96 11.43
CA VAL A 32 6.05 -1.82 11.68
C VAL A 32 6.72 -0.80 12.60
N TRP A 33 6.27 0.45 12.55
CA TRP A 33 6.63 1.49 13.51
C TRP A 33 5.39 1.87 14.34
N LYS A 34 5.62 2.38 15.54
CA LYS A 34 4.56 3.05 16.29
C LYS A 34 4.16 4.32 15.54
N LEU A 35 2.87 4.61 15.47
CA LEU A 35 2.38 5.84 14.81
C LEU A 35 2.91 7.08 15.53
N SER A 36 2.98 7.05 16.86
CA SER A 36 3.51 8.14 17.69
C SER A 36 4.94 8.55 17.34
N ASP A 37 5.77 7.62 16.86
CA ASP A 37 7.17 7.90 16.53
C ASP A 37 7.34 8.75 15.25
N ALA A 38 6.31 8.79 14.41
CA ALA A 38 6.32 9.49 13.15
C ALA A 38 5.32 10.66 13.08
N ALA A 39 4.43 10.78 14.05
CA ALA A 39 3.33 11.74 14.03
C ALA A 39 3.81 13.21 13.90
N SER A 40 4.92 13.56 14.56
CA SER A 40 5.47 14.94 14.53
C SER A 40 6.07 15.36 13.19
N HIS A 41 6.34 14.40 12.30
CA HIS A 41 6.93 14.64 10.97
C HIS A 41 6.25 13.78 9.90
N TRP A 42 4.96 13.53 10.08
CA TRP A 42 4.14 12.75 9.15
C TRP A 42 4.25 13.21 7.70
N ASP A 43 4.29 14.51 7.49
CA ASP A 43 4.41 15.17 6.18
C ASP A 43 5.76 14.91 5.49
N LYS A 44 6.79 14.49 6.23
CA LYS A 44 8.10 14.17 5.69
C LYS A 44 8.22 12.71 5.22
N LEU A 45 7.33 11.84 5.66
CA LEU A 45 7.39 10.43 5.27
C LEU A 45 7.15 10.26 3.76
N ILE A 46 7.97 9.43 3.13
CA ILE A 46 7.92 9.14 1.71
C ILE A 46 7.49 7.70 1.49
N LEU A 47 6.41 7.52 0.75
CA LEU A 47 5.99 6.22 0.24
C LEU A 47 6.48 6.07 -1.19
N ARG A 48 7.16 4.95 -1.48
CA ARG A 48 7.69 4.64 -2.80
C ARG A 48 7.39 3.19 -3.15
N SER A 49 7.10 2.95 -4.42
CA SER A 49 6.97 1.58 -4.92
C SER A 49 7.59 1.42 -6.30
N HIS A 50 8.03 0.19 -6.59
CA HIS A 50 8.56 -0.20 -7.88
C HIS A 50 7.86 -1.47 -8.35
N ALA A 51 7.58 -1.54 -9.65
CA ALA A 51 7.02 -2.70 -10.30
C ALA A 51 8.03 -3.28 -11.31
N HIS A 52 8.16 -4.59 -11.35
CA HIS A 52 8.97 -5.29 -12.35
C HIS A 52 8.08 -5.64 -13.54
N ILE A 53 8.24 -4.90 -14.64
CA ILE A 53 7.41 -4.97 -15.85
C ILE A 53 8.32 -5.26 -17.04
N GLY A 54 8.08 -6.37 -17.74
CA GLY A 54 8.91 -6.75 -18.90
C GLY A 54 10.38 -6.99 -18.55
N GLY A 55 10.68 -7.46 -17.34
CA GLY A 55 12.05 -7.68 -16.86
C GLY A 55 12.74 -6.44 -16.28
N GLU A 56 12.15 -5.27 -16.38
CA GLU A 56 12.71 -4.01 -15.88
C GLU A 56 12.07 -3.57 -14.57
N ARG A 57 12.90 -3.06 -13.64
CA ARG A 57 12.45 -2.43 -12.40
C ARG A 57 12.07 -0.98 -12.69
N LYS A 58 10.80 -0.63 -12.57
CA LYS A 58 10.27 0.72 -12.87
C LYS A 58 9.70 1.37 -11.61
N LEU A 59 9.98 2.66 -11.42
CA LEU A 59 9.30 3.44 -10.40
C LEU A 59 7.80 3.47 -10.73
N TYR A 60 6.99 3.05 -9.77
CA TYR A 60 5.55 2.92 -9.95
C TYR A 60 4.77 3.98 -9.18
N GLN A 61 5.20 4.30 -7.96
CA GLN A 61 4.62 5.37 -7.14
C GLN A 61 5.72 6.04 -6.32
N GLU A 62 5.62 7.33 -6.10
CA GLU A 62 6.46 8.07 -5.15
C GLU A 62 5.76 9.34 -4.69
N GLY A 63 5.79 9.62 -3.39
CA GLY A 63 5.29 10.86 -2.82
C GLY A 63 5.20 10.84 -1.31
N SER A 64 4.84 11.99 -0.75
CA SER A 64 4.58 12.10 0.69
C SER A 64 3.28 11.38 1.07
N VAL A 65 3.28 10.71 2.21
CA VAL A 65 2.06 10.13 2.79
C VAL A 65 1.03 11.19 3.19
N ALA A 66 1.44 12.44 3.35
CA ALA A 66 0.55 13.55 3.64
C ALA A 66 -0.39 13.92 2.48
N SER A 67 -0.14 13.41 1.26
CA SER A 67 -1.09 13.52 0.15
C SER A 67 -2.33 12.63 0.30
N MET A 68 -2.29 11.69 1.23
CA MET A 68 -3.42 10.84 1.61
C MET A 68 -4.13 11.42 2.84
N ARG A 69 -5.37 10.99 3.07
CA ARG A 69 -6.10 11.37 4.29
C ARG A 69 -5.38 10.86 5.54
N ALA A 70 -5.37 11.66 6.60
CA ALA A 70 -4.75 11.27 7.87
C ALA A 70 -5.37 9.98 8.43
N PRO A 71 -4.56 9.07 8.98
CA PRO A 71 -5.05 7.81 9.55
C PRO A 71 -6.09 8.00 10.63
N GLU A 72 -5.93 9.01 11.46
CA GLU A 72 -6.84 9.35 12.57
C GLU A 72 -8.23 9.71 12.04
N ASP A 73 -8.32 10.46 10.93
CA ASP A 73 -9.58 10.80 10.29
C ASP A 73 -10.29 9.57 9.73
N LEU A 74 -9.52 8.66 9.11
CA LEU A 74 -10.06 7.41 8.58
C LEU A 74 -10.57 6.50 9.69
N ILE A 75 -9.82 6.38 10.78
CA ILE A 75 -10.22 5.60 11.96
C ILE A 75 -11.50 6.18 12.55
N LYS A 76 -11.56 7.50 12.73
CA LYS A 76 -12.73 8.19 13.26
C LYS A 76 -13.97 7.96 12.39
N LEU A 77 -13.83 8.05 11.07
CA LEU A 77 -14.93 7.79 10.12
C LEU A 77 -15.41 6.33 10.21
N TYR A 78 -14.49 5.40 10.21
CA TYR A 78 -14.82 3.97 10.24
C TYR A 78 -15.47 3.55 11.56
N THR A 79 -15.00 4.08 12.69
CA THR A 79 -15.45 3.69 14.03
C THR A 79 -16.60 4.53 14.58
N GLY A 80 -17.03 5.58 13.88
CA GLY A 80 -17.99 6.53 14.40
C GLY A 80 -17.45 7.39 15.56
N GLY A 81 -16.13 7.62 15.61
CA GLY A 81 -15.45 8.43 16.63
C GLY A 81 -14.74 7.63 17.72
N GLY A 82 -14.74 6.30 17.62
CA GLY A 82 -14.02 5.40 18.53
C GLY A 82 -12.61 5.08 18.07
N SER A 83 -12.05 3.97 18.58
CA SER A 83 -10.75 3.40 18.21
C SER A 83 -10.92 2.10 17.44
N LEU A 84 -9.90 1.71 16.68
CA LEU A 84 -9.84 0.39 16.08
C LEU A 84 -9.72 -0.68 17.17
N LYS A 85 -10.40 -1.80 16.97
CA LYS A 85 -10.22 -2.98 17.83
C LYS A 85 -8.81 -3.55 17.63
N ASP A 86 -8.25 -4.12 18.68
CA ASP A 86 -6.97 -4.83 18.60
C ASP A 86 -7.00 -5.91 17.52
N GLY A 87 -5.89 -6.04 16.79
CA GLY A 87 -5.78 -6.95 15.65
C GLY A 87 -6.38 -6.44 14.34
N THR A 88 -6.97 -5.24 14.30
CA THR A 88 -7.47 -4.64 13.06
C THR A 88 -6.34 -3.98 12.28
N SER A 89 -6.26 -4.27 10.97
CA SER A 89 -5.44 -3.55 10.02
C SER A 89 -6.31 -2.72 9.09
N MET A 90 -5.89 -1.49 8.79
CA MET A 90 -6.60 -0.59 7.89
C MET A 90 -5.65 -0.04 6.82
N PHE A 91 -6.02 -0.18 5.56
CA PHE A 91 -5.35 0.53 4.46
C PHE A 91 -5.81 1.99 4.45
N CYS A 92 -4.86 2.92 4.50
CA CYS A 92 -5.17 4.35 4.65
C CYS A 92 -5.11 5.12 3.32
N GLY A 93 -4.86 4.45 2.21
CA GLY A 93 -4.80 5.07 0.90
C GLY A 93 -3.59 4.64 0.08
N THR A 94 -3.46 5.23 -1.08
CA THR A 94 -2.37 4.99 -2.03
C THR A 94 -2.03 6.27 -2.80
N LEU A 95 -0.88 6.28 -3.45
CA LEU A 95 -0.44 7.36 -4.34
C LEU A 95 -0.85 7.08 -5.79
N ALA A 96 -0.86 8.12 -6.62
CA ALA A 96 -1.03 7.97 -8.05
C ALA A 96 0.12 7.14 -8.66
N VAL A 97 -0.20 6.36 -9.69
CA VAL A 97 0.78 5.51 -10.39
C VAL A 97 1.40 6.26 -11.56
N HIS A 98 2.69 6.02 -11.80
CA HIS A 98 3.40 6.49 -12.99
C HIS A 98 3.21 5.53 -14.16
N GLY A 99 2.86 6.05 -15.33
CA GLY A 99 2.77 5.26 -16.57
C GLY A 99 1.59 4.28 -16.65
N GLY A 100 0.60 4.43 -15.78
CA GLY A 100 -0.60 3.60 -15.74
C GLY A 100 -0.39 2.21 -15.15
N ILE A 101 -1.50 1.48 -15.00
CA ILE A 101 -1.52 0.13 -14.42
C ILE A 101 -1.10 -0.88 -15.49
N LYS A 102 -0.11 -1.71 -15.18
CA LYS A 102 0.41 -2.76 -16.07
C LYS A 102 0.67 -4.03 -15.26
N PRO A 103 0.53 -5.21 -15.88
CA PRO A 103 0.94 -6.47 -15.27
C PRO A 103 2.42 -6.44 -14.87
N ALA A 104 2.71 -6.93 -13.68
CA ALA A 104 4.06 -6.98 -13.12
C ALA A 104 4.33 -8.36 -12.55
N THR A 105 5.59 -8.79 -12.53
CA THR A 105 6.03 -10.08 -11.97
C THR A 105 6.51 -9.98 -10.53
N LYS A 106 6.83 -8.76 -10.08
CA LYS A 106 7.27 -8.47 -8.72
C LYS A 106 6.88 -7.04 -8.35
N PHE A 107 6.55 -6.82 -7.09
CA PHE A 107 6.28 -5.51 -6.53
C PHE A 107 7.17 -5.25 -5.31
N GLU A 108 7.71 -4.05 -5.22
CA GLU A 108 8.56 -3.60 -4.12
C GLU A 108 7.96 -2.32 -3.53
N MET A 109 7.95 -2.24 -2.22
CA MET A 109 7.41 -1.10 -1.48
C MET A 109 8.44 -0.59 -0.48
N GLU A 110 8.50 0.70 -0.29
CA GLU A 110 9.30 1.37 0.72
C GLU A 110 8.49 2.48 1.41
N LEU A 111 8.56 2.51 2.73
CA LEU A 111 8.18 3.66 3.55
C LEU A 111 9.45 4.21 4.16
N HIS A 112 9.86 5.39 3.73
CA HIS A 112 11.08 6.06 4.18
C HIS A 112 10.76 7.21 5.13
N ASP A 113 11.45 7.24 6.24
CA ASP A 113 11.43 8.31 7.24
C ASP A 113 12.78 9.03 7.21
N PRO A 114 12.88 10.18 6.52
CA PRO A 114 14.14 10.90 6.40
C PRO A 114 14.56 11.60 7.69
N VAL A 115 13.63 11.84 8.63
CA VAL A 115 13.93 12.50 9.90
C VAL A 115 14.68 11.55 10.84
N LEU A 116 14.22 10.31 10.92
CA LEU A 116 14.87 9.27 11.74
C LEU A 116 15.81 8.37 10.92
N ASN A 117 16.03 8.69 9.66
CA ASN A 117 16.90 7.97 8.72
C ASN A 117 16.65 6.45 8.74
N ARG A 118 15.41 6.04 8.57
CA ARG A 118 14.98 4.64 8.60
C ARG A 118 14.01 4.32 7.49
N SER A 119 13.96 3.04 7.09
CA SER A 119 12.98 2.55 6.10
C SER A 119 12.35 1.24 6.54
N ILE A 120 11.09 1.06 6.14
CA ILE A 120 10.46 -0.24 6.02
C ILE A 120 10.48 -0.59 4.54
N VAL A 121 10.98 -1.77 4.20
CA VAL A 121 10.97 -2.30 2.83
C VAL A 121 10.26 -3.63 2.82
N HIS A 122 9.46 -3.86 1.78
CA HIS A 122 8.81 -5.15 1.56
C HIS A 122 8.69 -5.42 0.06
N SER A 123 8.80 -6.68 -0.33
CA SER A 123 8.60 -7.08 -1.72
C SER A 123 7.91 -8.44 -1.81
N TYR A 124 7.19 -8.66 -2.91
CA TYR A 124 6.55 -9.94 -3.19
C TYR A 124 6.53 -10.22 -4.70
N LYS A 125 6.45 -11.50 -5.05
CA LYS A 125 6.23 -11.95 -6.43
C LYS A 125 4.75 -11.94 -6.74
N ILE A 126 4.44 -11.70 -8.00
CA ILE A 126 3.07 -11.73 -8.52
C ILE A 126 2.98 -12.90 -9.49
N GLU A 127 2.02 -13.77 -9.27
CA GLU A 127 1.65 -14.85 -10.17
C GLU A 127 0.39 -14.46 -10.94
N THR A 128 0.45 -14.61 -12.25
CA THR A 128 -0.73 -14.43 -13.09
C THR A 128 -1.43 -15.77 -13.18
N LEU A 129 -2.67 -15.82 -12.76
CA LEU A 129 -3.49 -17.01 -12.90
C LEU A 129 -3.91 -17.18 -14.38
N PRO A 130 -4.03 -18.42 -14.88
CA PRO A 130 -4.56 -18.65 -16.22
C PRO A 130 -5.99 -18.14 -16.33
N ASP A 131 -6.33 -17.62 -17.50
CA ASP A 131 -7.69 -17.18 -17.83
C ASP A 131 -8.44 -18.36 -18.45
N GLU A 132 -8.84 -19.29 -17.59
CA GLU A 132 -9.61 -20.47 -17.94
C GLU A 132 -11.07 -20.21 -17.60
N GLY A 133 -11.86 -19.84 -18.61
CA GLY A 133 -13.30 -19.62 -18.54
C GLY A 133 -14.10 -20.60 -19.35
#